data_cb2da42042a478b8aca2cb9e8684765a
#
_entry.id   cb2da42042a478b8aca2cb9e8684765a
#
_cell.length_a   1.000
_cell.length_b   1.000
_cell.length_c   1.000
_cell.angle_alpha   90.00
_cell.angle_beta   90.00
_cell.angle_gamma   90.00
#
_symmetry.space_group_name_H-M   'P 1'
#
loop_
_entity.id
_entity.type
_entity.pdbx_description
1 polymer ?
#
loop_
_entity_poly.entity_id
_entity_poly.type
_entity_poly.pdbx_seq_one_letter_code
_entity_poly.pdbx_strand_id
1 'polypeptide(L)'
;MVGIKDGKIVEIGKLGNLKNLAEHCNKVIDAEGNAVSPGVIDIHSHTDTNLLVAPVGDSKIYQGVTTDIGGNCGDSPFPYSDEYFASKQGTLRHGFPFWKDLDGFYDALRAKKIGINYKTYTGQGQLRSAVVGDNAVK
;
A
#
# COMPACT_ATOMS: atom_id res chain seq x y z
N MET A 1 9.32 -14.25 -22.79
CA MET A 1 8.82 -14.98 -21.61
C MET A 1 9.52 -14.51 -20.35
N VAL A 2 8.86 -14.55 -19.22
CA VAL A 2 9.42 -14.26 -17.89
C VAL A 2 9.15 -15.47 -17.00
N GLY A 3 10.21 -16.06 -16.44
CA GLY A 3 10.11 -17.13 -15.46
C GLY A 3 10.15 -16.58 -14.04
N ILE A 4 9.20 -16.99 -13.20
CA ILE A 4 9.09 -16.55 -11.81
C ILE A 4 9.10 -17.77 -10.90
N LYS A 5 9.96 -17.74 -9.86
CA LYS A 5 10.02 -18.75 -8.82
C LYS A 5 10.22 -18.08 -7.46
N ASP A 6 9.44 -18.49 -6.47
CA ASP A 6 9.51 -17.98 -5.09
C ASP A 6 9.44 -16.43 -5.02
N GLY A 7 8.55 -15.85 -5.85
CA GLY A 7 8.35 -14.39 -5.93
C GLY A 7 9.47 -13.61 -6.60
N LYS A 8 10.43 -14.28 -7.25
CA LYS A 8 11.57 -13.65 -7.94
C LYS A 8 11.58 -14.00 -9.42
N ILE A 9 12.00 -13.04 -10.25
CA ILE A 9 12.31 -13.31 -11.66
C ILE A 9 13.59 -14.13 -11.71
N VAL A 10 13.52 -15.32 -12.24
CA VAL A 10 14.65 -16.25 -12.38
C VAL A 10 15.16 -16.35 -13.80
N GLU A 11 14.32 -16.01 -14.79
CA GLU A 11 14.69 -16.10 -16.19
C GLU A 11 13.92 -15.08 -17.02
N ILE A 12 14.59 -14.49 -18.01
CA ILE A 12 13.97 -13.67 -19.08
C ILE A 12 14.54 -14.11 -20.41
N GLY A 13 13.69 -14.44 -21.35
CA GLY A 13 14.16 -14.89 -22.66
C GLY A 13 13.09 -14.95 -23.74
N LYS A 14 13.53 -15.28 -24.95
CA LYS A 14 12.63 -15.51 -26.08
C LYS A 14 11.91 -16.85 -25.94
N LEU A 15 10.69 -16.94 -26.46
CA LEU A 15 9.82 -18.12 -26.37
C LEU A 15 10.52 -19.42 -26.80
N GLY A 16 11.35 -19.38 -27.85
CA GLY A 16 12.04 -20.54 -28.35
C GLY A 16 13.04 -21.19 -27.39
N ASN A 17 13.64 -20.38 -26.51
CA ASN A 17 14.65 -20.85 -25.56
C ASN A 17 14.03 -21.36 -24.25
N LEU A 18 12.76 -21.06 -24.00
CA LEU A 18 12.09 -21.32 -22.73
C LEU A 18 10.94 -22.33 -22.84
N LYS A 19 10.75 -22.96 -24.02
CA LYS A 19 9.72 -24.00 -24.22
C LYS A 19 9.81 -25.12 -23.17
N ASN A 20 11.04 -25.59 -22.93
CA ASN A 20 11.26 -26.67 -21.95
C ASN A 20 10.99 -26.25 -20.50
N LEU A 21 11.09 -24.95 -20.18
CA LEU A 21 10.76 -24.42 -18.86
C LEU A 21 9.24 -24.37 -18.62
N ALA A 22 8.45 -24.11 -19.67
CA ALA A 22 6.99 -24.08 -19.55
C ALA A 22 6.42 -25.46 -19.16
N GLU A 23 7.06 -26.55 -19.58
CA GLU A 23 6.67 -27.92 -19.25
C GLU A 23 6.88 -28.27 -17.76
N HIS A 24 7.74 -27.48 -17.07
CA HIS A 24 8.06 -27.67 -15.65
C HIS A 24 7.43 -26.58 -14.75
N CYS A 25 6.58 -25.71 -15.31
CA CYS A 25 5.91 -24.66 -14.55
C CYS A 25 4.58 -25.13 -14.00
N ASN A 26 4.30 -24.80 -12.74
CA ASN A 26 3.00 -25.05 -12.12
C ASN A 26 1.87 -24.23 -12.78
N LYS A 27 2.21 -23.09 -13.38
CA LYS A 27 1.26 -22.20 -14.05
C LYS A 27 1.93 -21.46 -15.18
N VAL A 28 1.29 -21.44 -16.34
CA VAL A 28 1.67 -20.62 -17.49
C VAL A 28 0.56 -19.61 -17.73
N ILE A 29 0.94 -18.35 -17.93
CA ILE A 29 0.02 -17.26 -18.28
C ILE A 29 0.41 -16.80 -19.68
N ASP A 30 -0.50 -16.94 -20.65
CA ASP A 30 -0.33 -16.36 -21.97
C ASP A 30 -0.60 -14.85 -21.90
N ALA A 31 0.37 -14.05 -22.29
CA ALA A 31 0.21 -12.60 -22.34
C ALA A 31 -0.43 -12.12 -23.66
N GLU A 32 -0.78 -13.04 -24.58
CA GLU A 32 -1.50 -12.74 -25.83
C GLU A 32 -0.85 -11.61 -26.66
N GLY A 33 0.48 -11.59 -26.68
CA GLY A 33 1.27 -10.55 -27.36
C GLY A 33 1.42 -9.24 -26.60
N ASN A 34 0.85 -9.13 -25.41
CA ASN A 34 1.03 -7.95 -24.56
C ASN A 34 2.41 -7.92 -23.90
N ALA A 35 2.86 -6.73 -23.54
CA ALA A 35 4.09 -6.54 -22.78
C ALA A 35 3.88 -6.94 -21.32
N VAL A 36 4.90 -7.56 -20.73
CA VAL A 36 4.96 -7.85 -19.30
C VAL A 36 5.93 -6.85 -18.65
N SER A 37 5.46 -6.12 -17.65
CA SER A 37 6.25 -5.15 -16.88
C SER A 37 6.17 -5.44 -15.39
N PRO A 38 7.12 -4.94 -14.59
CA PRO A 38 6.90 -4.81 -13.15
C PRO A 38 5.64 -4.01 -12.86
N GLY A 39 4.99 -4.29 -11.71
CA GLY A 39 3.88 -3.46 -11.26
C GLY A 39 4.33 -2.02 -11.00
N VAL A 40 3.48 -1.07 -11.36
CA VAL A 40 3.76 0.36 -11.17
C VAL A 40 3.77 0.72 -9.69
N ILE A 41 4.68 1.61 -9.31
CA ILE A 41 4.72 2.21 -7.97
C ILE A 41 4.18 3.63 -8.07
N ASP A 42 3.05 3.90 -7.43
CA ASP A 42 2.52 5.25 -7.30
C ASP A 42 3.16 5.90 -6.06
N ILE A 43 4.01 6.88 -6.30
CA ILE A 43 4.81 7.53 -5.24
C ILE A 43 4.12 8.74 -4.61
N HIS A 44 2.96 9.13 -5.09
CA HIS A 44 2.22 10.27 -4.57
C HIS A 44 0.72 9.98 -4.57
N SER A 45 0.23 9.51 -3.44
CA SER A 45 -1.15 9.09 -3.29
C SER A 45 -1.76 9.53 -1.95
N HIS A 46 -3.08 9.60 -1.92
CA HIS A 46 -3.88 9.90 -0.73
C HIS A 46 -4.86 8.76 -0.42
N THR A 47 -4.47 7.54 -0.71
CA THR A 47 -5.30 6.35 -0.43
C THR A 47 -5.37 6.00 1.05
N ASP A 48 -4.33 6.27 1.80
CA ASP A 48 -4.21 6.13 3.26
C ASP A 48 -5.35 5.31 3.92
N THR A 49 -6.26 5.97 4.61
CA THR A 49 -7.40 5.31 5.27
C THR A 49 -8.45 4.75 4.31
N ASN A 50 -8.43 5.13 3.03
CA ASN A 50 -9.36 4.60 2.04
C ASN A 50 -9.16 3.10 1.82
N LEU A 51 -7.94 2.58 2.01
CA LEU A 51 -7.66 1.14 1.97
C LEU A 51 -8.37 0.35 3.08
N LEU A 52 -8.80 0.99 4.16
CA LEU A 52 -9.63 0.34 5.18
C LEU A 52 -11.09 0.21 4.75
N VAL A 53 -11.54 1.03 3.80
CA VAL A 53 -12.89 1.00 3.22
C VAL A 53 -12.93 0.14 1.96
N ALA A 54 -11.96 0.33 1.06
CA ALA A 54 -11.82 -0.38 -0.22
C ALA A 54 -10.48 -1.15 -0.26
N PRO A 55 -10.37 -2.27 0.46
CA PRO A 55 -9.08 -2.93 0.73
C PRO A 55 -8.42 -3.54 -0.51
N VAL A 56 -9.18 -3.89 -1.53
CA VAL A 56 -8.61 -4.46 -2.77
C VAL A 56 -7.78 -3.41 -3.51
N GLY A 57 -8.13 -2.14 -3.42
CA GLY A 57 -7.46 -1.08 -4.14
C GLY A 57 -7.72 -1.13 -5.65
N ASP A 58 -8.96 -1.47 -6.05
CA ASP A 58 -9.35 -1.75 -7.43
C ASP A 58 -8.92 -0.67 -8.41
N SER A 59 -9.13 0.60 -8.06
CA SER A 59 -8.77 1.74 -8.90
C SER A 59 -7.28 1.80 -9.24
N LYS A 60 -6.44 1.27 -8.38
CA LYS A 60 -4.99 1.18 -8.56
C LYS A 60 -4.60 -0.07 -9.33
N ILE A 61 -5.09 -1.24 -8.89
CA ILE A 61 -4.74 -2.54 -9.45
C ILE A 61 -5.15 -2.62 -10.93
N TYR A 62 -6.34 -2.15 -11.30
CA TYR A 62 -6.80 -2.14 -12.69
C TYR A 62 -5.97 -1.22 -13.59
N GLN A 63 -5.17 -0.32 -13.04
CA GLN A 63 -4.20 0.51 -13.78
C GLN A 63 -2.77 -0.04 -13.71
N GLY A 64 -2.58 -1.24 -13.15
CA GLY A 64 -1.26 -1.87 -13.02
C GLY A 64 -0.41 -1.37 -11.85
N VAL A 65 -0.97 -0.53 -10.97
CA VAL A 65 -0.28 -0.10 -9.74
C VAL A 65 -0.33 -1.23 -8.72
N THR A 66 0.83 -1.67 -8.25
CA THR A 66 0.96 -2.75 -7.27
C THR A 66 1.53 -2.28 -5.94
N THR A 67 2.07 -1.08 -5.91
CA THR A 67 2.60 -0.45 -4.70
C THR A 67 2.16 1.01 -4.66
N ASP A 68 1.63 1.42 -3.52
CA ASP A 68 1.12 2.77 -3.30
C ASP A 68 1.84 3.42 -2.11
N ILE A 69 2.17 4.70 -2.24
CA ILE A 69 2.88 5.45 -1.21
C ILE A 69 2.05 6.67 -0.80
N GLY A 70 1.52 6.62 0.42
CA GLY A 70 0.72 7.67 1.04
C GLY A 70 1.53 8.62 1.92
N GLY A 71 0.84 9.42 2.73
CA GLY A 71 1.45 10.39 3.63
C GLY A 71 2.01 11.62 2.92
N ASN A 72 1.41 11.99 1.80
CA ASN A 72 1.83 13.08 0.93
C ASN A 72 1.16 14.41 1.31
N CYS A 73 1.65 15.51 0.76
CA CYS A 73 1.12 16.86 0.91
C CYS A 73 1.00 17.34 2.37
N GLY A 74 1.82 16.80 3.26
CA GLY A 74 1.80 17.17 4.68
C GLY A 74 0.74 16.45 5.51
N ASP A 75 -0.05 15.56 4.91
CA ASP A 75 -1.10 14.81 5.58
C ASP A 75 -0.73 13.33 5.73
N SER A 76 -1.15 12.72 6.85
CA SER A 76 -1.03 11.29 7.10
C SER A 76 -2.01 10.87 8.21
N PRO A 77 -2.42 9.59 8.28
CA PRO A 77 -3.35 9.13 9.31
C PRO A 77 -2.71 8.91 10.70
N PHE A 78 -1.54 9.44 10.91
CA PHE A 78 -0.73 9.42 12.16
C PHE A 78 0.43 10.44 12.02
N PRO A 79 1.14 10.80 13.13
CA PRO A 79 0.83 10.52 14.53
C PRO A 79 -0.29 11.42 15.06
N TYR A 80 -0.83 11.05 16.21
CA TYR A 80 -1.74 11.92 16.96
C TYR A 80 -1.14 12.26 18.33
N SER A 81 -1.46 13.46 18.85
CA SER A 81 -1.06 13.83 20.21
C SER A 81 -1.69 12.90 21.24
N ASP A 82 -1.08 12.81 22.42
CA ASP A 82 -1.63 12.02 23.54
C ASP A 82 -3.04 12.47 23.91
N GLU A 83 -3.27 13.76 23.94
CA GLU A 83 -4.57 14.36 24.28
C GLU A 83 -5.63 13.99 23.23
N TYR A 84 -5.32 14.17 21.94
CA TYR A 84 -6.25 13.81 20.87
C TYR A 84 -6.54 12.32 20.86
N PHE A 85 -5.52 11.48 21.00
CA PHE A 85 -5.70 10.03 21.06
C PHE A 85 -6.56 9.62 22.26
N ALA A 86 -6.31 10.20 23.44
CA ALA A 86 -7.11 9.94 24.64
C ALA A 86 -8.59 10.31 24.43
N SER A 87 -8.87 11.41 23.72
CA SER A 87 -10.24 11.82 23.40
C SER A 87 -10.97 10.85 22.46
N LYS A 88 -10.22 9.99 21.73
CA LYS A 88 -10.75 9.00 20.79
C LYS A 88 -10.74 7.58 21.33
N GLN A 89 -10.30 7.36 22.57
CA GLN A 89 -10.32 6.03 23.18
C GLN A 89 -11.73 5.42 23.16
N GLY A 90 -11.82 4.15 22.81
CA GLY A 90 -13.09 3.44 22.70
C GLY A 90 -13.87 3.73 21.41
N THR A 91 -13.39 4.65 20.56
CA THR A 91 -14.02 4.89 19.25
C THR A 91 -13.43 4.00 18.17
N LEU A 92 -14.21 3.77 17.10
CA LEU A 92 -13.77 3.04 15.94
C LEU A 92 -13.55 4.00 14.75
N ARG A 93 -12.47 3.79 14.00
CA ARG A 93 -12.24 4.43 12.72
C ARG A 93 -12.26 3.37 11.63
N HIS A 94 -13.21 3.46 10.72
CA HIS A 94 -13.44 2.45 9.66
C HIS A 94 -13.60 1.01 10.18
N GLY A 95 -14.17 0.85 11.37
CA GLY A 95 -14.39 -0.46 11.99
C GLY A 95 -13.20 -1.00 12.80
N PHE A 96 -12.12 -0.23 12.94
CA PHE A 96 -10.94 -0.57 13.74
C PHE A 96 -10.82 0.35 14.96
N PRO A 97 -10.23 -0.12 16.08
CA PRO A 97 -9.87 0.75 17.19
C PRO A 97 -9.05 1.95 16.69
N PHE A 98 -9.33 3.13 17.24
CA PHE A 98 -8.59 4.32 16.82
C PHE A 98 -7.11 4.15 17.19
N TRP A 99 -6.23 4.36 16.22
CA TRP A 99 -4.78 4.24 16.40
C TRP A 99 -4.12 5.59 16.65
N LYS A 100 -2.96 5.57 17.31
CA LYS A 100 -2.19 6.77 17.65
C LYS A 100 -1.04 7.00 16.66
N ASP A 101 -0.42 5.94 16.21
CA ASP A 101 0.86 5.92 15.55
C ASP A 101 0.85 5.04 14.28
N LEU A 102 2.03 4.94 13.66
CA LEU A 102 2.25 4.15 12.47
C LEU A 102 1.94 2.66 12.67
N ASP A 103 2.35 2.11 13.81
CA ASP A 103 2.20 0.67 14.06
C ASP A 103 0.73 0.29 14.17
N GLY A 104 -0.05 1.08 14.92
CA GLY A 104 -1.49 0.89 15.03
C GLY A 104 -2.22 1.05 13.70
N PHE A 105 -1.78 1.98 12.85
CA PHE A 105 -2.33 2.12 11.51
C PHE A 105 -2.01 0.90 10.63
N TYR A 106 -0.77 0.42 10.64
CA TYR A 106 -0.40 -0.78 9.89
C TYR A 106 -1.10 -2.04 10.41
N ASP A 107 -1.37 -2.13 11.71
CA ASP A 107 -2.14 -3.25 12.26
C ASP A 107 -3.57 -3.27 11.72
N ALA A 108 -4.20 -2.10 11.58
CA ALA A 108 -5.51 -1.99 10.92
C ALA A 108 -5.45 -2.43 9.45
N LEU A 109 -4.42 -2.01 8.69
CA LEU A 109 -4.23 -2.42 7.29
C LEU A 109 -3.98 -3.94 7.17
N ARG A 110 -3.16 -4.52 8.04
CA ARG A 110 -2.90 -5.98 8.09
C ARG A 110 -4.17 -6.76 8.39
N ALA A 111 -4.93 -6.33 9.38
CA ALA A 111 -6.20 -6.94 9.75
C ALA A 111 -7.22 -6.88 8.61
N LYS A 112 -7.20 -5.81 7.82
CA LYS A 112 -8.07 -5.63 6.65
C LYS A 112 -7.64 -6.48 5.46
N LYS A 113 -6.39 -6.95 5.41
CA LYS A 113 -5.81 -7.75 4.30
C LYS A 113 -5.91 -6.99 2.98
N ILE A 114 -5.27 -5.82 2.92
CA ILE A 114 -5.25 -5.00 1.71
C ILE A 114 -4.62 -5.74 0.52
N GLY A 115 -5.14 -5.52 -0.68
CA GLY A 115 -4.74 -6.20 -1.92
C GLY A 115 -3.54 -5.58 -2.64
N ILE A 116 -3.05 -4.44 -2.17
CA ILE A 116 -1.92 -3.70 -2.76
C ILE A 116 -0.79 -3.55 -1.72
N ASN A 117 0.46 -3.48 -2.17
CA ASN A 117 1.54 -3.11 -1.25
C ASN A 117 1.40 -1.63 -0.89
N TYR A 118 1.54 -1.32 0.38
CA TYR A 118 1.41 0.04 0.85
C TYR A 118 2.59 0.45 1.73
N LYS A 119 3.09 1.66 1.47
CA LYS A 119 4.02 2.38 2.33
C LYS A 119 3.52 3.80 2.54
N THR A 120 4.03 4.48 3.57
CA THR A 120 3.62 5.85 3.85
C THR A 120 4.77 6.66 4.42
N TYR A 121 4.75 7.94 4.11
CA TYR A 121 5.51 8.95 4.85
C TYR A 121 4.71 9.43 6.05
N THR A 122 5.35 10.14 6.95
CA THR A 122 4.68 10.95 7.97
C THR A 122 4.48 12.35 7.42
N GLY A 123 3.25 12.79 7.30
CA GLY A 123 2.93 14.13 6.84
C GLY A 123 3.44 15.20 7.80
N GLN A 124 4.16 16.21 7.27
CA GLN A 124 4.71 17.29 8.10
C GLN A 124 3.61 18.06 8.86
N GLY A 125 2.50 18.34 8.21
CA GLY A 125 1.35 19.00 8.84
C GLY A 125 0.76 18.18 9.98
N GLN A 126 0.63 16.87 9.76
CA GLN A 126 0.16 15.95 10.79
C GLN A 126 1.14 15.85 11.97
N LEU A 127 2.45 15.77 11.69
CA LEU A 127 3.46 15.75 12.73
C LEU A 127 3.44 17.05 13.55
N ARG A 128 3.33 18.19 12.86
CA ARG A 128 3.22 19.50 13.52
C ARG A 128 1.98 19.57 14.42
N SER A 129 0.81 19.16 13.93
CA SER A 129 -0.41 19.13 14.71
C SER A 129 -0.28 18.24 15.95
N ALA A 130 0.39 17.09 15.81
CA ALA A 130 0.61 16.18 16.94
C ALA A 130 1.50 16.77 18.05
N VAL A 131 2.47 17.64 17.69
CA VAL A 131 3.45 18.21 18.64
C VAL A 131 2.99 19.53 19.23
N VAL A 132 2.45 20.44 18.42
CA VAL A 132 2.13 21.82 18.85
C VAL A 132 0.62 22.10 18.90
N GLY A 133 -0.20 21.14 18.50
CA GLY A 133 -1.65 21.26 18.44
C GLY A 133 -2.15 22.11 17.25
N ASP A 134 -3.46 22.07 17.03
CA ASP A 134 -4.11 22.75 15.91
C ASP A 134 -4.12 24.29 16.05
N ASN A 135 -4.00 24.77 17.27
CA ASN A 135 -3.98 26.21 17.60
C ASN A 135 -2.57 26.83 17.57
N ALA A 136 -1.57 26.09 17.14
CA ALA A 136 -0.22 26.63 17.05
C ALA A 136 -0.18 27.81 16.07
N VAL A 137 0.18 28.98 16.58
CA VAL A 137 0.28 30.23 15.83
C VAL A 137 1.16 30.03 14.61
N LYS A 138 0.71 30.57 13.51
CA LYS A 138 1.40 30.53 12.20
C LYS A 138 2.70 31.28 12.22
#